data_f5ebfd9eb7c26553f1f6920a0f954cac
#
_entry.id   f5ebfd9eb7c26553f1f6920a0f954cac
#
_cell.length_a   1.000
_cell.length_b   1.000
_cell.length_c   1.000
_cell.angle_alpha   90.00
_cell.angle_beta   90.00
_cell.angle_gamma   90.00
#
_symmetry.space_group_name_H-M   'P 1'
#
loop_
_entity.id
_entity.type
_entity.pdbx_description
1 polymer ?
#
loop_
_entity_poly.entity_id
_entity_poly.type
_entity_poly.pdbx_seq_one_letter_code
_entity_poly.pdbx_strand_id
1 'polypeptide(L)'
;MKNINNLFAFILLTATLLITASNAKARSKTAIEAVDPKHLRVCADPRNLPFSNRKKEGFENQIASLLAKWLDKPLTYTWFPSAIGFVQNTLMKKKCDVIVGIPTGSPKVLNTNPYYKYAYSIIYRKDSGIKVDRIDHPEMANLRIGTIAGTPPNIDLHAFNLMSRVRPYNLTYNTLVENPNERMVEDLKSGLIDIALLSGPIGAYYTKKHGLDVLVIPMKTIKRGGKLKGLGRNDYFMSMGVRPGEIDWKRKLNTFLRENKKEIKKILEDFGVPTIPMRKGIKE
;
A
#
# COMPACT_ATOMS: atom_id res chain seq x y z
N MET A 1 23.43 54.12 58.70
CA MET A 1 22.29 53.69 57.85
C MET A 1 22.76 53.38 56.44
N LYS A 2 23.78 52.51 56.25
CA LYS A 2 24.31 52.19 54.87
C LYS A 2 24.44 50.69 54.55
N ASN A 3 24.02 49.80 55.45
CA ASN A 3 24.26 48.34 55.28
C ASN A 3 23.00 47.47 55.13
N ILE A 4 21.80 48.05 55.14
CA ILE A 4 20.56 47.28 55.03
C ILE A 4 20.11 47.09 53.59
N ASN A 5 20.43 48.02 52.68
CA ASN A 5 20.00 47.95 51.27
C ASN A 5 20.76 46.92 50.45
N ASN A 6 21.97 46.50 50.85
CA ASN A 6 22.73 45.50 50.09
C ASN A 6 22.31 44.06 50.43
N LEU A 7 21.68 43.82 51.59
CA LEU A 7 21.23 42.49 51.96
C LEU A 7 19.94 42.10 51.22
N PHE A 8 19.05 43.05 50.96
CA PHE A 8 17.83 42.81 50.19
C PHE A 8 18.07 42.57 48.70
N ALA A 9 19.10 43.23 48.11
CA ALA A 9 19.46 43.01 46.70
C ALA A 9 20.05 41.61 46.46
N PHE A 10 20.77 41.05 47.41
CA PHE A 10 21.33 39.68 47.29
C PHE A 10 20.29 38.60 47.45
N ILE A 11 19.27 38.79 48.27
CA ILE A 11 18.18 37.80 48.49
C ILE A 11 17.22 37.74 47.29
N LEU A 12 17.00 38.88 46.59
CA LEU A 12 16.18 38.89 45.35
C LEU A 12 16.89 38.25 44.16
N LEU A 13 18.25 38.33 44.09
CA LEU A 13 18.99 37.75 42.96
C LEU A 13 19.10 36.23 43.04
N THR A 14 19.10 35.65 44.26
CA THR A 14 19.13 34.19 44.46
C THR A 14 17.77 33.53 44.28
N ALA A 15 16.67 34.24 44.55
CA ALA A 15 15.31 33.72 44.34
C ALA A 15 14.93 33.62 42.85
N THR A 16 15.46 34.51 41.98
CA THR A 16 15.20 34.44 40.53
C THR A 16 15.96 33.33 39.81
N LEU A 17 17.11 32.88 40.34
CA LEU A 17 17.87 31.75 39.72
C LEU A 17 17.26 30.37 40.00
N LEU A 18 16.43 30.21 41.03
CA LEU A 18 15.79 28.96 41.39
C LEU A 18 14.49 28.67 40.62
N ILE A 19 13.90 29.67 39.97
CA ILE A 19 12.64 29.53 39.23
C ILE A 19 12.88 29.09 37.77
N THR A 20 14.08 29.27 37.25
CA THR A 20 14.40 28.90 35.84
C THR A 20 14.79 27.42 35.63
N ALA A 21 15.02 26.68 36.72
CA ALA A 21 15.44 25.28 36.63
C ALA A 21 14.26 24.26 36.59
N SER A 22 13.01 24.71 36.77
CA SER A 22 11.84 23.82 36.85
C SER A 22 11.09 23.61 35.54
N ASN A 23 11.48 24.25 34.44
CA ASN A 23 10.78 24.14 33.14
C ASN A 23 11.43 23.20 32.14
N ALA A 24 12.39 22.39 32.53
CA ALA A 24 13.01 21.38 31.65
C ALA A 24 12.51 20.00 32.03
N LYS A 25 11.33 19.66 31.57
CA LYS A 25 10.81 18.34 31.16
C LYS A 25 9.29 18.30 31.20
N ALA A 26 8.65 19.12 30.41
CA ALA A 26 7.36 18.72 29.87
C ALA A 26 7.65 17.58 28.86
N ARG A 27 7.87 16.37 29.39
CA ARG A 27 7.77 15.15 28.59
C ARG A 27 6.40 15.18 27.94
N SER A 28 6.35 15.44 26.63
CA SER A 28 5.16 15.27 25.83
C SER A 28 4.49 13.98 26.34
N LYS A 29 3.31 14.08 26.95
CA LYS A 29 2.48 12.92 27.24
C LYS A 29 2.20 12.32 25.89
N THR A 30 2.98 11.31 25.50
CA THR A 30 2.70 10.50 24.30
C THR A 30 1.25 10.07 24.46
N ALA A 31 0.42 10.48 23.52
CA ALA A 31 -0.97 10.06 23.50
C ALA A 31 -0.98 8.53 23.63
N ILE A 32 -1.77 8.00 24.58
CA ILE A 32 -1.85 6.55 24.80
C ILE A 32 -2.33 5.94 23.49
N GLU A 33 -1.46 5.17 22.86
CA GLU A 33 -1.79 4.49 21.61
C GLU A 33 -2.90 3.47 21.86
N ALA A 34 -3.89 3.44 20.96
CA ALA A 34 -5.06 2.57 21.12
C ALA A 34 -4.82 1.15 20.55
N VAL A 35 -3.56 0.70 20.56
CA VAL A 35 -3.15 -0.64 20.10
C VAL A 35 -3.47 -1.67 21.17
N ASP A 36 -4.07 -2.80 20.75
CA ASP A 36 -4.40 -3.88 21.67
C ASP A 36 -3.13 -4.49 22.30
N PRO A 37 -3.01 -4.54 23.62
CA PRO A 37 -1.82 -5.07 24.26
C PRO A 37 -1.71 -6.61 24.17
N LYS A 38 -2.82 -7.32 23.98
CA LYS A 38 -2.88 -8.80 24.04
C LYS A 38 -2.94 -9.46 22.66
N HIS A 39 -3.53 -8.81 21.66
CA HIS A 39 -3.75 -9.38 20.33
C HIS A 39 -3.11 -8.52 19.24
N LEU A 40 -2.71 -9.13 18.14
CA LEU A 40 -2.52 -8.44 16.87
C LEU A 40 -3.85 -8.41 16.12
N ARG A 41 -4.46 -7.23 15.99
CA ARG A 41 -5.72 -7.03 15.29
C ARG A 41 -5.46 -6.44 13.89
N VAL A 42 -5.76 -7.21 12.85
CA VAL A 42 -5.50 -6.83 11.44
C VAL A 42 -6.80 -6.48 10.74
N CYS A 43 -6.81 -5.35 10.02
CA CYS A 43 -7.87 -5.01 9.08
C CYS A 43 -7.56 -5.65 7.73
N ALA A 44 -8.48 -6.44 7.19
CA ALA A 44 -8.28 -7.14 5.92
C ALA A 44 -9.58 -7.29 5.13
N ASP A 45 -9.43 -7.47 3.82
CA ASP A 45 -10.55 -7.77 2.95
C ASP A 45 -10.89 -9.28 3.01
N PRO A 46 -12.17 -9.65 3.15
CA PRO A 46 -12.57 -11.05 3.24
C PRO A 46 -12.47 -11.82 1.92
N ARG A 47 -12.32 -11.15 0.75
CA ARG A 47 -12.34 -11.78 -0.58
C ARG A 47 -11.53 -11.02 -1.63
N ASN A 48 -10.29 -10.69 -1.33
CA ASN A 48 -9.40 -9.91 -2.20
C ASN A 48 -8.06 -10.63 -2.47
N LEU A 49 -8.11 -11.85 -3.00
CA LEU A 49 -6.89 -12.54 -3.42
C LEU A 49 -6.22 -11.81 -4.61
N PRO A 50 -4.89 -11.79 -4.62
CA PRO A 50 -3.92 -12.49 -3.78
C PRO A 50 -3.58 -11.83 -2.45
N PHE A 51 -4.19 -10.68 -2.09
CA PHE A 51 -3.86 -9.94 -0.88
C PHE A 51 -4.36 -10.63 0.38
N SER A 52 -5.67 -10.79 0.52
CA SER A 52 -6.29 -11.41 1.70
C SER A 52 -7.62 -12.08 1.40
N ASN A 53 -7.99 -13.05 2.22
CA ASN A 53 -9.34 -13.60 2.29
C ASN A 53 -9.63 -14.19 3.68
N ARG A 54 -10.90 -14.58 3.93
CA ARG A 54 -11.30 -15.19 5.21
C ARG A 54 -10.60 -16.52 5.50
N LYS A 55 -10.20 -17.26 4.48
CA LYS A 55 -9.44 -18.51 4.61
C LYS A 55 -7.97 -18.27 4.94
N LYS A 56 -7.53 -17.00 4.96
CA LYS A 56 -6.13 -16.60 5.24
C LYS A 56 -5.12 -17.09 4.20
N GLU A 57 -5.56 -17.20 2.95
CA GLU A 57 -4.76 -17.75 1.85
C GLU A 57 -3.94 -16.66 1.11
N GLY A 58 -4.17 -15.36 1.34
CA GLY A 58 -3.45 -14.28 0.66
C GLY A 58 -2.08 -13.99 1.27
N PHE A 59 -1.21 -13.32 0.50
CA PHE A 59 0.14 -13.00 0.97
C PHE A 59 0.14 -12.00 2.12
N GLU A 60 -0.83 -11.07 2.20
CA GLU A 60 -0.96 -10.17 3.36
C GLU A 60 -1.39 -10.93 4.61
N ASN A 61 -2.17 -12.01 4.46
CA ASN A 61 -2.47 -12.89 5.58
C ASN A 61 -1.21 -13.61 6.10
N GLN A 62 -0.32 -14.05 5.20
CA GLN A 62 0.94 -14.68 5.59
C GLN A 62 1.89 -13.70 6.26
N ILE A 63 1.98 -12.45 5.75
CA ILE A 63 2.77 -11.39 6.40
C ILE A 63 2.18 -11.05 7.78
N ALA A 64 0.85 -11.01 7.93
CA ALA A 64 0.19 -10.80 9.22
C ALA A 64 0.50 -11.94 10.21
N SER A 65 0.53 -13.18 9.74
CA SER A 65 0.90 -14.35 10.55
C SER A 65 2.36 -14.29 10.99
N LEU A 66 3.26 -13.86 10.11
CA LEU A 66 4.67 -13.64 10.44
C LEU A 66 4.82 -12.53 11.49
N LEU A 67 4.07 -11.43 11.35
CA LEU A 67 4.06 -10.32 12.32
C LEU A 67 3.52 -10.78 13.67
N ALA A 68 2.45 -11.58 13.69
CA ALA A 68 1.86 -12.12 14.92
C ALA A 68 2.87 -13.00 15.69
N LYS A 69 3.58 -13.86 14.96
CA LYS A 69 4.66 -14.71 15.50
C LYS A 69 5.81 -13.86 16.05
N TRP A 70 6.24 -12.83 15.33
CA TRP A 70 7.31 -11.93 15.77
C TRP A 70 6.95 -11.14 17.04
N LEU A 71 5.66 -10.80 17.20
CA LEU A 71 5.12 -10.10 18.37
C LEU A 71 4.81 -11.02 19.55
N ASP A 72 4.80 -12.33 19.35
CA ASP A 72 4.27 -13.34 20.27
C ASP A 72 2.83 -13.01 20.72
N LYS A 73 1.95 -12.74 19.72
CA LYS A 73 0.55 -12.36 19.97
C LYS A 73 -0.42 -13.18 19.13
N PRO A 74 -1.58 -13.56 19.68
CA PRO A 74 -2.67 -14.13 18.91
C PRO A 74 -3.12 -13.16 17.79
N LEU A 75 -3.33 -13.70 16.57
CA LEU A 75 -3.77 -12.96 15.40
C LEU A 75 -5.29 -12.96 15.28
N THR A 76 -5.88 -11.79 15.18
CA THR A 76 -7.29 -11.59 14.91
C THR A 76 -7.52 -10.67 13.71
N TYR A 77 -8.70 -10.79 13.08
CA TYR A 77 -9.03 -10.00 11.89
C TYR A 77 -10.34 -9.24 12.05
N THR A 78 -10.33 -8.00 11.58
CA THR A 78 -11.53 -7.26 11.24
C THR A 78 -11.70 -7.28 9.73
N TRP A 79 -12.71 -8.01 9.28
CA TRP A 79 -13.01 -8.19 7.86
C TRP A 79 -13.94 -7.10 7.35
N PHE A 80 -13.50 -6.40 6.30
CA PHE A 80 -14.30 -5.39 5.60
C PHE A 80 -13.82 -5.28 4.15
N PRO A 81 -14.71 -5.12 3.13
CA PRO A 81 -14.28 -4.94 1.75
C PRO A 81 -13.31 -3.77 1.56
N SER A 82 -12.24 -3.97 0.80
CA SER A 82 -11.25 -2.94 0.46
C SER A 82 -11.80 -1.93 -0.54
N ALA A 83 -12.84 -1.23 -0.14
CA ALA A 83 -13.57 -0.24 -0.92
C ALA A 83 -13.59 1.11 -0.19
N ILE A 84 -14.37 2.06 -0.72
CA ILE A 84 -14.61 3.35 -0.07
C ILE A 84 -15.12 3.11 1.36
N GLY A 85 -14.44 3.74 2.32
CA GLY A 85 -14.78 3.60 3.75
C GLY A 85 -14.04 2.50 4.50
N PHE A 86 -13.20 1.66 3.85
CA PHE A 86 -12.43 0.61 4.52
C PHE A 86 -11.67 1.14 5.75
N VAL A 87 -10.79 2.11 5.57
CA VAL A 87 -9.99 2.70 6.66
C VAL A 87 -10.88 3.30 7.74
N GLN A 88 -11.92 4.06 7.34
CA GLN A 88 -12.81 4.75 8.29
C GLN A 88 -13.64 3.79 9.13
N ASN A 89 -14.13 2.70 8.53
CA ASN A 89 -15.00 1.74 9.22
C ASN A 89 -14.27 0.64 9.98
N THR A 90 -12.95 0.55 9.83
CA THR A 90 -12.10 -0.44 10.49
C THR A 90 -11.06 0.20 11.40
N LEU A 91 -9.95 0.68 10.83
CA LEU A 91 -8.80 1.22 11.57
C LEU A 91 -9.18 2.45 12.42
N MET A 92 -9.89 3.44 11.84
CA MET A 92 -10.29 4.65 12.55
C MET A 92 -11.30 4.38 13.66
N LYS A 93 -12.15 3.37 13.50
CA LYS A 93 -13.06 2.89 14.56
C LYS A 93 -12.39 1.97 15.59
N LYS A 94 -11.05 1.88 15.59
CA LYS A 94 -10.26 1.07 16.53
C LYS A 94 -10.64 -0.42 16.57
N LYS A 95 -11.23 -0.94 15.49
CA LYS A 95 -11.58 -2.36 15.37
C LYS A 95 -10.38 -3.25 15.06
N CYS A 96 -9.30 -2.67 14.59
CA CYS A 96 -8.02 -3.30 14.28
C CYS A 96 -6.88 -2.28 14.48
N ASP A 97 -5.63 -2.72 14.45
CA ASP A 97 -4.46 -1.90 14.76
C ASP A 97 -3.51 -1.72 13.60
N VAL A 98 -3.67 -2.50 12.54
CA VAL A 98 -2.83 -2.43 11.36
C VAL A 98 -3.57 -2.87 10.09
N ILE A 99 -3.28 -2.19 8.99
CA ILE A 99 -3.55 -2.62 7.61
C ILE A 99 -2.20 -3.07 7.05
N VAL A 100 -2.10 -4.30 6.56
CA VAL A 100 -0.81 -4.86 6.10
C VAL A 100 -0.37 -4.22 4.79
N GLY A 101 -1.28 -4.03 3.83
CA GLY A 101 -0.97 -3.44 2.52
C GLY A 101 -1.80 -2.19 2.23
N ILE A 102 -1.13 -1.03 2.21
CA ILE A 102 -1.74 0.23 1.78
C ILE A 102 -0.71 1.06 1.00
N PRO A 103 -1.12 1.79 -0.06
CA PRO A 103 -0.20 2.66 -0.77
C PRO A 103 0.45 3.70 0.15
N THR A 104 1.77 3.83 0.06
CA THR A 104 2.54 4.84 0.80
C THR A 104 2.11 6.24 0.40
N GLY A 105 1.94 7.13 1.38
CA GLY A 105 1.45 8.49 1.19
C GLY A 105 -0.07 8.60 1.23
N SER A 106 -0.78 7.55 1.64
CA SER A 106 -2.22 7.66 1.92
C SER A 106 -2.48 8.66 3.06
N PRO A 107 -3.28 9.72 2.83
CA PRO A 107 -3.51 10.76 3.85
C PRO A 107 -4.36 10.28 5.02
N LYS A 108 -4.97 9.10 4.90
CA LYS A 108 -5.90 8.56 5.90
C LYS A 108 -5.21 7.76 7.01
N VAL A 109 -3.93 7.46 6.85
CA VAL A 109 -3.17 6.62 7.80
C VAL A 109 -1.76 7.15 8.00
N LEU A 110 -1.12 6.76 9.09
CA LEU A 110 0.30 6.91 9.27
C LEU A 110 0.99 5.68 8.67
N ASN A 111 1.74 5.86 7.58
CA ASN A 111 2.41 4.77 6.88
C ASN A 111 3.72 4.38 7.57
N THR A 112 4.03 3.08 7.59
CA THR A 112 5.40 2.57 7.83
C THR A 112 6.32 2.92 6.65
N ASN A 113 7.59 2.55 6.74
CA ASN A 113 8.46 2.48 5.58
C ASN A 113 7.88 1.48 4.57
N PRO A 114 8.01 1.75 3.26
CA PRO A 114 7.54 0.81 2.25
C PRO A 114 8.39 -0.47 2.28
N TYR A 115 7.75 -1.61 2.08
CA TYR A 115 8.43 -2.91 2.10
C TYR A 115 8.39 -3.66 0.77
N TYR A 116 7.53 -3.25 -0.18
CA TYR A 116 7.61 -3.68 -1.58
C TYR A 116 7.05 -2.60 -2.50
N LYS A 117 7.32 -2.77 -3.79
CA LYS A 117 6.84 -1.91 -4.85
C LYS A 117 6.34 -2.75 -5.99
N TYR A 118 5.18 -2.42 -6.54
CA TYR A 118 4.64 -3.02 -7.75
C TYR A 118 4.16 -1.94 -8.74
N ALA A 119 3.90 -2.35 -9.99
CA ALA A 119 3.27 -1.50 -10.99
C ALA A 119 1.99 -2.13 -11.53
N TYR A 120 1.12 -1.32 -12.14
CA TYR A 120 0.20 -1.83 -13.13
C TYR A 120 1.00 -2.51 -14.24
N SER A 121 0.41 -3.51 -14.86
CA SER A 121 1.09 -4.32 -15.88
C SER A 121 0.24 -4.43 -17.11
N ILE A 122 0.91 -4.49 -18.25
CA ILE A 122 0.38 -4.90 -19.54
C ILE A 122 0.49 -6.42 -19.57
N ILE A 123 -0.63 -7.10 -19.76
CA ILE A 123 -0.72 -8.55 -19.69
C ILE A 123 -1.35 -9.06 -20.97
N TYR A 124 -0.68 -9.96 -21.66
CA TYR A 124 -1.18 -10.63 -22.86
C TYR A 124 -0.62 -12.04 -22.98
N ARG A 125 -1.30 -12.88 -23.77
CA ARG A 125 -0.88 -14.26 -23.98
C ARG A 125 0.42 -14.34 -24.77
N LYS A 126 1.32 -15.22 -24.42
CA LYS A 126 2.60 -15.42 -25.12
C LYS A 126 2.43 -15.89 -26.58
N ASP A 127 1.38 -16.66 -26.84
CA ASP A 127 1.05 -17.16 -28.17
C ASP A 127 0.36 -16.14 -29.09
N SER A 128 0.09 -14.93 -28.58
CA SER A 128 -0.64 -13.89 -29.33
C SER A 128 0.18 -13.20 -30.43
N GLY A 129 1.50 -13.34 -30.42
CA GLY A 129 2.40 -12.60 -31.32
C GLY A 129 2.59 -11.12 -30.96
N ILE A 130 1.89 -10.61 -29.93
CA ILE A 130 1.98 -9.22 -29.47
C ILE A 130 3.36 -8.94 -28.86
N LYS A 131 3.95 -7.78 -29.19
CA LYS A 131 5.28 -7.36 -28.71
C LYS A 131 5.24 -5.96 -28.07
N VAL A 132 4.25 -5.72 -27.24
CA VAL A 132 4.04 -4.43 -26.57
C VAL A 132 4.66 -4.45 -25.18
N ASP A 133 5.53 -3.49 -24.89
CA ASP A 133 6.19 -3.33 -23.60
C ASP A 133 5.84 -2.01 -22.87
N ARG A 134 5.04 -1.15 -23.53
CA ARG A 134 4.62 0.14 -23.00
C ARG A 134 3.30 0.60 -23.66
N ILE A 135 2.55 1.43 -22.93
CA ILE A 135 1.19 1.82 -23.35
C ILE A 135 1.16 2.75 -24.57
N ASP A 136 2.24 3.49 -24.85
CA ASP A 136 2.36 4.36 -26.01
C ASP A 136 2.94 3.63 -27.25
N HIS A 137 3.04 2.31 -27.21
CA HIS A 137 3.47 1.52 -28.36
C HIS A 137 2.44 1.63 -29.50
N PRO A 138 2.86 1.87 -30.77
CA PRO A 138 1.92 2.05 -31.89
C PRO A 138 0.93 0.90 -32.08
N GLU A 139 1.33 -0.33 -31.81
CA GLU A 139 0.50 -1.52 -31.92
C GLU A 139 -0.74 -1.46 -31.01
N MET A 140 -0.68 -0.72 -29.91
CA MET A 140 -1.81 -0.56 -28.96
C MET A 140 -3.07 -0.02 -29.65
N ALA A 141 -2.93 0.76 -30.72
CA ALA A 141 -4.06 1.31 -31.48
C ALA A 141 -4.89 0.24 -32.20
N ASN A 142 -4.35 -0.97 -32.37
CA ASN A 142 -5.02 -2.08 -33.06
C ASN A 142 -5.53 -3.17 -32.12
N LEU A 143 -5.23 -3.06 -30.81
CA LEU A 143 -5.53 -4.10 -29.81
C LEU A 143 -6.80 -3.76 -29.03
N ARG A 144 -7.52 -4.80 -28.59
CA ARG A 144 -8.66 -4.70 -27.66
C ARG A 144 -8.13 -4.72 -26.24
N ILE A 145 -8.33 -3.65 -25.51
CA ILE A 145 -7.70 -3.38 -24.22
C ILE A 145 -8.71 -3.49 -23.09
N GLY A 146 -8.52 -4.46 -22.20
CA GLY A 146 -9.29 -4.54 -20.95
C GLY A 146 -8.69 -3.66 -19.87
N THR A 147 -9.52 -2.87 -19.17
CA THR A 147 -9.11 -2.09 -18.01
C THR A 147 -10.26 -1.91 -17.02
N ILE A 148 -9.96 -1.80 -15.73
CA ILE A 148 -10.95 -1.43 -14.72
C ILE A 148 -11.20 0.07 -14.81
N ALA A 149 -12.47 0.47 -14.96
CA ALA A 149 -12.84 1.89 -15.01
C ALA A 149 -12.37 2.65 -13.76
N GLY A 150 -11.87 3.88 -13.98
CA GLY A 150 -11.39 4.73 -12.87
C GLY A 150 -10.03 4.34 -12.27
N THR A 151 -9.34 3.34 -12.82
CA THR A 151 -7.98 2.98 -12.39
C THR A 151 -6.91 3.81 -13.14
N PRO A 152 -5.69 3.94 -12.58
CA PRO A 152 -4.64 4.78 -13.16
C PRO A 152 -4.32 4.55 -14.64
N PRO A 153 -4.31 3.34 -15.20
CA PRO A 153 -4.09 3.14 -16.62
C PRO A 153 -5.05 3.90 -17.54
N ASN A 154 -6.27 4.21 -17.08
CA ASN A 154 -7.24 4.96 -17.90
C ASN A 154 -6.76 6.39 -18.22
N ILE A 155 -5.94 6.98 -17.35
CA ILE A 155 -5.35 8.31 -17.60
C ILE A 155 -4.40 8.25 -18.79
N ASP A 156 -3.57 7.21 -18.85
CA ASP A 156 -2.62 7.01 -19.95
C ASP A 156 -3.36 6.63 -21.25
N LEU A 157 -4.36 5.74 -21.17
CA LEU A 157 -5.21 5.38 -22.32
C LEU A 157 -5.86 6.61 -22.95
N HIS A 158 -6.38 7.51 -22.12
CA HIS A 158 -6.95 8.78 -22.58
C HIS A 158 -5.87 9.68 -23.22
N ALA A 159 -4.69 9.82 -22.58
CA ALA A 159 -3.61 10.66 -23.05
C ALA A 159 -3.04 10.21 -24.41
N PHE A 160 -3.13 8.91 -24.72
CA PHE A 160 -2.68 8.32 -26.00
C PHE A 160 -3.82 8.05 -26.99
N ASN A 161 -5.04 8.58 -26.74
CA ASN A 161 -6.24 8.41 -27.61
C ASN A 161 -6.62 6.94 -27.85
N LEU A 162 -6.44 6.09 -26.85
CA LEU A 162 -6.71 4.65 -26.92
C LEU A 162 -8.10 4.27 -26.37
N MET A 163 -8.91 5.23 -25.92
CA MET A 163 -10.20 4.95 -25.28
C MET A 163 -11.20 4.22 -26.17
N SER A 164 -11.14 4.41 -27.50
CA SER A 164 -11.98 3.66 -28.47
C SER A 164 -11.64 2.16 -28.56
N ARG A 165 -10.50 1.75 -28.03
CA ARG A 165 -10.04 0.35 -28.00
C ARG A 165 -10.33 -0.34 -26.67
N VAL A 166 -10.88 0.41 -25.71
CA VAL A 166 -11.09 -0.06 -24.34
C VAL A 166 -12.39 -0.83 -24.20
N ARG A 167 -12.29 -2.04 -23.65
CA ARG A 167 -13.38 -2.74 -22.98
C ARG A 167 -13.32 -2.43 -21.49
N PRO A 168 -14.24 -1.62 -20.96
CA PRO A 168 -14.21 -1.27 -19.55
C PRO A 168 -14.82 -2.40 -18.69
N TYR A 169 -14.24 -2.60 -17.51
CA TYR A 169 -14.79 -3.44 -16.45
C TYR A 169 -15.13 -2.55 -15.25
N ASN A 170 -16.18 -2.90 -14.53
CA ASN A 170 -16.64 -2.08 -13.41
C ASN A 170 -15.59 -2.01 -12.30
N LEU A 171 -15.46 -0.84 -11.69
CA LEU A 171 -14.71 -0.73 -10.45
C LEU A 171 -15.49 -1.41 -9.34
N THR A 172 -14.91 -2.44 -8.73
CA THR A 172 -15.57 -3.19 -7.65
C THR A 172 -15.63 -2.35 -6.38
N TYR A 173 -16.83 -2.04 -5.92
CA TYR A 173 -17.07 -1.42 -4.61
C TYR A 173 -17.23 -2.45 -3.49
N ASN A 174 -17.55 -3.70 -3.84
CA ASN A 174 -17.73 -4.79 -2.90
C ASN A 174 -17.22 -6.11 -3.50
N THR A 175 -16.07 -6.55 -3.03
CA THR A 175 -15.40 -7.79 -3.44
C THR A 175 -16.22 -9.06 -3.17
N LEU A 176 -17.24 -8.98 -2.30
CA LEU A 176 -18.14 -10.10 -2.01
C LEU A 176 -19.15 -10.36 -3.14
N VAL A 177 -19.44 -9.35 -3.97
CA VAL A 177 -20.47 -9.42 -5.00
C VAL A 177 -19.89 -9.85 -6.34
N GLU A 178 -18.83 -9.19 -6.80
CA GLU A 178 -18.23 -9.45 -8.12
C GLU A 178 -16.71 -9.37 -8.10
N ASN A 179 -16.08 -9.99 -9.12
CA ASN A 179 -14.64 -9.93 -9.32
C ASN A 179 -14.32 -9.56 -10.78
N PRO A 180 -14.32 -8.27 -11.11
CA PRO A 180 -14.03 -7.82 -12.48
C PRO A 180 -12.61 -8.15 -12.94
N ASN A 181 -11.67 -8.31 -12.02
CA ASN A 181 -10.31 -8.70 -12.36
C ASN A 181 -10.24 -10.13 -12.91
N GLU A 182 -10.94 -11.05 -12.27
CA GLU A 182 -11.03 -12.44 -12.71
C GLU A 182 -11.72 -12.55 -14.07
N ARG A 183 -12.87 -11.85 -14.23
CA ARG A 183 -13.60 -11.79 -15.49
C ARG A 183 -12.74 -11.23 -16.63
N MET A 184 -11.92 -10.20 -16.37
CA MET A 184 -11.00 -9.65 -17.38
C MET A 184 -9.96 -10.70 -17.82
N VAL A 185 -9.46 -11.52 -16.90
CA VAL A 185 -8.53 -12.60 -17.23
C VAL A 185 -9.22 -13.73 -18.01
N GLU A 186 -10.48 -14.04 -17.74
CA GLU A 186 -11.30 -14.96 -18.54
C GLU A 186 -11.52 -14.43 -19.95
N ASP A 187 -11.82 -13.13 -20.11
CA ASP A 187 -11.98 -12.49 -21.41
C ASP A 187 -10.63 -12.47 -22.19
N LEU A 188 -9.50 -12.32 -21.50
CA LEU A 188 -8.17 -12.45 -22.10
C LEU A 188 -7.91 -13.90 -22.58
N LYS A 189 -8.32 -14.89 -21.79
CA LYS A 189 -8.21 -16.31 -22.12
C LYS A 189 -9.03 -16.66 -23.35
N SER A 190 -10.26 -16.19 -23.42
CA SER A 190 -11.16 -16.43 -24.56
C SER A 190 -10.80 -15.64 -25.83
N GLY A 191 -9.87 -14.71 -25.73
CA GLY A 191 -9.51 -13.81 -26.84
C GLY A 191 -10.54 -12.71 -27.10
N LEU A 192 -11.42 -12.41 -26.15
CA LEU A 192 -12.34 -11.28 -26.23
C LEU A 192 -11.64 -9.94 -26.09
N ILE A 193 -10.54 -9.92 -25.34
CA ILE A 193 -9.56 -8.84 -25.29
C ILE A 193 -8.16 -9.39 -25.64
N ASP A 194 -7.30 -8.54 -26.14
CA ASP A 194 -5.92 -8.88 -26.52
C ASP A 194 -4.94 -8.56 -25.40
N ILE A 195 -5.24 -7.51 -24.63
CA ILE A 195 -4.43 -7.02 -23.51
C ILE A 195 -5.33 -6.75 -22.30
N ALA A 196 -4.85 -7.12 -21.10
CA ALA A 196 -5.42 -6.73 -19.83
C ALA A 196 -4.48 -5.76 -19.09
N LEU A 197 -5.00 -4.63 -18.61
CA LEU A 197 -4.27 -3.68 -17.76
C LEU A 197 -4.72 -3.87 -16.31
N LEU A 198 -3.92 -4.60 -15.54
CA LEU A 198 -4.19 -4.93 -14.13
C LEU A 198 -3.01 -4.54 -13.23
N SER A 199 -3.26 -4.39 -11.93
CA SER A 199 -2.15 -4.34 -10.98
C SER A 199 -1.34 -5.63 -11.05
N GLY A 200 -0.01 -5.52 -11.02
CA GLY A 200 0.87 -6.67 -11.20
C GLY A 200 0.52 -7.88 -10.33
N PRO A 201 0.31 -7.71 -9.00
CA PRO A 201 -0.06 -8.82 -8.11
C PRO A 201 -1.38 -9.50 -8.52
N ILE A 202 -2.40 -8.73 -8.88
CA ILE A 202 -3.71 -9.27 -9.30
C ILE A 202 -3.56 -10.00 -10.63
N GLY A 203 -2.91 -9.40 -11.61
CA GLY A 203 -2.74 -9.99 -12.92
C GLY A 203 -1.97 -11.30 -12.87
N ALA A 204 -0.85 -11.34 -12.16
CA ALA A 204 -0.05 -12.56 -12.00
C ALA A 204 -0.82 -13.68 -11.29
N TYR A 205 -1.60 -13.35 -10.26
CA TYR A 205 -2.40 -14.32 -9.54
C TYR A 205 -3.49 -14.97 -10.41
N TYR A 206 -4.33 -14.15 -11.06
CA TYR A 206 -5.46 -14.69 -11.82
C TYR A 206 -5.02 -15.39 -13.09
N THR A 207 -3.98 -14.92 -13.78
CA THR A 207 -3.44 -15.62 -14.95
C THR A 207 -2.88 -17.00 -14.57
N LYS A 208 -2.17 -17.10 -13.44
CA LYS A 208 -1.71 -18.39 -12.90
C LYS A 208 -2.90 -19.28 -12.50
N LYS A 209 -3.91 -18.74 -11.81
CA LYS A 209 -5.11 -19.47 -11.39
C LYS A 209 -5.87 -20.08 -12.58
N HIS A 210 -5.95 -19.37 -13.70
CA HIS A 210 -6.63 -19.83 -14.92
C HIS A 210 -5.72 -20.59 -15.89
N GLY A 211 -4.47 -20.87 -15.50
CA GLY A 211 -3.51 -21.62 -16.30
C GLY A 211 -3.12 -20.92 -17.61
N LEU A 212 -3.14 -19.57 -17.63
CA LEU A 212 -2.73 -18.81 -18.79
C LEU A 212 -1.21 -18.64 -18.84
N ASP A 213 -0.63 -18.95 -19.99
CA ASP A 213 0.75 -18.59 -20.29
C ASP A 213 0.81 -17.15 -20.86
N VAL A 214 1.24 -16.22 -20.03
CA VAL A 214 1.20 -14.79 -20.31
C VAL A 214 2.56 -14.12 -20.09
N LEU A 215 2.73 -12.97 -20.75
CA LEU A 215 3.70 -11.96 -20.36
C LEU A 215 3.02 -10.95 -19.42
N VAL A 216 3.67 -10.65 -18.32
CA VAL A 216 3.25 -9.65 -17.33
C VAL A 216 4.31 -8.56 -17.30
N ILE A 217 4.08 -7.48 -18.03
CA ILE A 217 5.06 -6.41 -18.25
C ILE A 217 4.70 -5.21 -17.38
N PRO A 218 5.54 -4.84 -16.39
CA PRO A 218 5.28 -3.66 -15.56
C PRO A 218 5.22 -2.39 -16.41
N MET A 219 4.13 -1.62 -16.28
CA MET A 219 3.96 -0.35 -16.95
C MET A 219 5.02 0.65 -16.49
N LYS A 220 5.78 1.17 -17.43
CA LYS A 220 6.75 2.23 -17.19
C LYS A 220 6.04 3.58 -17.22
N THR A 221 6.43 4.48 -16.32
CA THR A 221 5.99 5.87 -16.39
C THR A 221 6.62 6.54 -17.61
N ILE A 222 5.81 7.07 -18.50
CA ILE A 222 6.25 7.71 -19.73
C ILE A 222 6.45 9.20 -19.47
N LYS A 223 7.59 9.74 -19.90
CA LYS A 223 7.87 11.18 -19.88
C LYS A 223 7.56 11.77 -21.26
N ARG A 224 6.57 12.63 -21.36
CA ARG A 224 6.26 13.38 -22.58
C ARG A 224 6.81 14.79 -22.46
N GLY A 225 7.75 15.18 -23.33
CA GLY A 225 8.37 16.51 -23.31
C GLY A 225 9.09 16.87 -22.01
N GLY A 226 9.68 15.89 -21.31
CA GLY A 226 10.37 16.10 -20.04
C GLY A 226 9.45 16.34 -18.81
N LYS A 227 8.13 16.46 -19.01
CA LYS A 227 7.15 16.70 -17.93
C LYS A 227 6.15 15.54 -17.84
N LEU A 228 5.87 15.08 -16.62
CA LEU A 228 4.86 14.04 -16.33
C LEU A 228 3.42 14.59 -16.32
N LYS A 229 3.14 15.70 -17.03
CA LYS A 229 1.80 16.30 -17.04
C LYS A 229 0.79 15.37 -17.69
N GLY A 230 -0.19 14.95 -16.90
CA GLY A 230 -1.38 14.23 -17.37
C GLY A 230 -1.24 12.73 -17.48
N LEU A 231 -0.11 12.14 -17.08
CA LEU A 231 0.06 10.69 -17.07
C LEU A 231 -0.26 10.09 -15.69
N GLY A 232 -0.89 8.93 -15.68
CA GLY A 232 -1.22 8.21 -14.47
C GLY A 232 0.03 7.72 -13.73
N ARG A 233 -0.05 7.69 -12.40
CA ARG A 233 0.97 7.00 -11.61
C ARG A 233 0.66 5.50 -11.62
N ASN A 234 1.47 4.73 -12.32
CA ASN A 234 1.26 3.29 -12.49
C ASN A 234 2.06 2.43 -11.51
N ASP A 235 2.92 3.00 -10.68
CA ASP A 235 3.72 2.28 -9.70
C ASP A 235 3.40 2.73 -8.26
N TYR A 236 3.42 1.77 -7.34
CA TYR A 236 3.02 1.97 -5.95
C TYR A 236 4.03 1.37 -4.99
N PHE A 237 4.52 2.21 -4.08
CA PHE A 237 5.19 1.74 -2.88
C PHE A 237 4.12 1.29 -1.88
N MET A 238 4.28 0.11 -1.32
CA MET A 238 3.35 -0.48 -0.38
C MET A 238 3.95 -0.52 1.03
N SER A 239 3.18 -0.05 1.98
CA SER A 239 3.53 0.01 3.39
C SER A 239 2.42 -0.56 4.26
N MET A 240 2.70 -0.76 5.54
CA MET A 240 1.65 -0.97 6.52
C MET A 240 1.05 0.39 6.91
N GLY A 241 -0.23 0.40 7.28
CA GLY A 241 -0.95 1.58 7.73
C GLY A 241 -1.43 1.42 9.17
N VAL A 242 -1.18 2.46 10.00
CA VAL A 242 -1.66 2.56 11.37
C VAL A 242 -2.41 3.86 11.56
N ARG A 243 -3.11 4.04 12.69
CA ARG A 243 -3.81 5.29 12.98
C ARG A 243 -2.85 6.47 13.10
N PRO A 244 -3.24 7.67 12.68
CA PRO A 244 -2.49 8.89 12.97
C PRO A 244 -2.24 9.03 14.48
N GLY A 245 -0.98 9.37 14.84
CA GLY A 245 -0.57 9.49 16.24
C GLY A 245 0.03 8.24 16.86
N GLU A 246 -0.12 7.05 16.26
CA GLU A 246 0.50 5.81 16.76
C GLU A 246 1.94 5.67 16.27
N ILE A 247 2.81 6.53 16.78
CA ILE A 247 4.20 6.65 16.33
C ILE A 247 5.04 5.47 16.81
N ASP A 248 4.85 5.02 18.04
CA ASP A 248 5.64 3.92 18.62
C ASP A 248 5.22 2.59 17.99
N TRP A 249 3.92 2.40 17.71
CA TRP A 249 3.45 1.25 16.96
C TRP A 249 4.04 1.22 15.54
N LYS A 250 4.01 2.34 14.83
CA LYS A 250 4.69 2.46 13.53
C LYS A 250 6.18 2.11 13.62
N ARG A 251 6.91 2.61 14.63
CA ARG A 251 8.34 2.30 14.82
C ARG A 251 8.56 0.81 15.03
N LYS A 252 7.72 0.17 15.84
CA LYS A 252 7.76 -1.28 16.08
C LYS A 252 7.53 -2.06 14.78
N LEU A 253 6.56 -1.66 13.96
CA LEU A 253 6.32 -2.26 12.65
C LEU A 253 7.49 -2.06 11.67
N ASN A 254 8.14 -0.89 11.67
CA ASN A 254 9.34 -0.67 10.86
C ASN A 254 10.51 -1.58 11.28
N THR A 255 10.64 -1.86 12.58
CA THR A 255 11.62 -2.83 13.08
C THR A 255 11.31 -4.23 12.57
N PHE A 256 10.04 -4.67 12.67
CA PHE A 256 9.59 -5.94 12.10
C PHE A 256 9.91 -6.06 10.60
N LEU A 257 9.57 -5.04 9.80
CA LEU A 257 9.81 -5.02 8.35
C LEU A 257 11.29 -5.14 8.01
N ARG A 258 12.16 -4.51 8.80
CA ARG A 258 13.62 -4.58 8.62
C ARG A 258 14.16 -5.96 8.95
N GLU A 259 13.75 -6.53 10.08
CA GLU A 259 14.25 -7.81 10.59
C GLU A 259 13.77 -9.01 9.77
N ASN A 260 12.54 -8.94 9.24
CA ASN A 260 11.89 -10.02 8.48
C ASN A 260 11.87 -9.77 6.95
N LYS A 261 12.79 -8.94 6.45
CA LYS A 261 12.83 -8.55 5.03
C LYS A 261 12.96 -9.75 4.08
N LYS A 262 13.75 -10.75 4.45
CA LYS A 262 13.98 -11.96 3.63
C LYS A 262 12.72 -12.82 3.55
N GLU A 263 12.07 -13.05 4.68
CA GLU A 263 10.84 -13.82 4.81
C GLU A 263 9.69 -13.15 4.05
N ILE A 264 9.53 -11.85 4.20
CA ILE A 264 8.52 -11.07 3.47
C ILE A 264 8.78 -11.15 1.96
N LYS A 265 10.04 -11.01 1.52
CA LYS A 265 10.40 -11.16 0.11
C LYS A 265 10.03 -12.54 -0.42
N LYS A 266 10.35 -13.60 0.34
CA LYS A 266 10.00 -14.97 -0.02
C LYS A 266 8.48 -15.16 -0.14
N ILE A 267 7.68 -14.64 0.80
CA ILE A 267 6.22 -14.69 0.71
C ILE A 267 5.74 -14.03 -0.59
N LEU A 268 6.24 -12.85 -0.95
CA LEU A 268 5.86 -12.17 -2.19
C LEU A 268 6.24 -12.97 -3.44
N GLU A 269 7.43 -13.59 -3.45
CA GLU A 269 7.92 -14.45 -4.55
C GLU A 269 7.09 -15.73 -4.69
N ASP A 270 6.74 -16.39 -3.60
CA ASP A 270 5.93 -17.61 -3.59
C ASP A 270 4.52 -17.36 -4.19
N PHE A 271 4.00 -16.13 -4.01
CA PHE A 271 2.75 -15.68 -4.64
C PHE A 271 2.92 -15.17 -6.08
N GLY A 272 4.16 -15.12 -6.58
CA GLY A 272 4.45 -14.59 -7.91
C GLY A 272 4.19 -13.09 -8.04
N VAL A 273 4.25 -12.32 -6.92
CA VAL A 273 4.07 -10.87 -6.94
C VAL A 273 5.19 -10.22 -7.75
N PRO A 274 4.90 -9.57 -8.90
CA PRO A 274 5.92 -8.94 -9.72
C PRO A 274 6.40 -7.65 -9.06
N THR A 275 7.34 -7.78 -8.13
CA THR A 275 7.94 -6.64 -7.47
C THR A 275 8.92 -5.92 -8.39
N ILE A 276 8.95 -4.59 -8.30
CA ILE A 276 9.94 -3.77 -8.99
C ILE A 276 10.93 -3.17 -7.98
N PRO A 277 12.20 -2.92 -8.38
CA PRO A 277 13.19 -2.40 -7.46
C PRO A 277 12.76 -1.09 -6.80
N MET A 278 12.87 -1.01 -5.49
CA MET A 278 12.81 0.26 -4.78
C MET A 278 14.10 1.03 -5.10
N ARG A 279 14.00 2.28 -5.60
CA ARG A 279 15.19 3.08 -5.92
C ARG A 279 16.05 3.23 -4.66
N LYS A 280 17.37 2.99 -4.79
CA LYS A 280 18.35 3.36 -3.75
C LYS A 280 18.25 4.87 -3.55
N GLY A 281 17.81 5.33 -2.38
CA GLY A 281 17.75 6.76 -2.09
C GLY A 281 16.66 7.22 -1.12
N ILE A 282 15.73 6.36 -0.72
CA ILE A 282 14.94 6.64 0.49
C ILE A 282 15.82 6.16 1.65
N LYS A 283 16.57 7.09 2.25
CA LYS A 283 17.30 6.81 3.49
C LYS A 283 16.30 6.36 4.54
N GLU A 284 16.57 5.20 5.12
CA GLU A 284 15.87 4.62 6.26
C GLU A 284 15.92 5.53 7.50
#